data_8f29e92475d9cfffd51abf0c9e236619
#
_entry.id   8f29e92475d9cfffd51abf0c9e236619
#
_cell.length_a   1.000
_cell.length_b   1.000
_cell.length_c   1.000
_cell.angle_alpha   90.00
_cell.angle_beta   90.00
_cell.angle_gamma   90.00
#
_symmetry.space_group_name_H-M   'P 1'
#
loop_
_entity.id
_entity.type
_entity.pdbx_description
1 polymer ?
#
loop_
_entity_poly.entity_id
_entity_poly.type
_entity_poly.pdbx_seq_one_letter_code
_entity_poly.pdbx_strand_id
1 'polypeptide(L)'
;MKQQFFPQRLFMDMKRLIINRLVGLGLLVVGALVSCNAPTAFVPVPSPNPWVDDYTALSSMENYKQWGTYNVHDPACKKIGDTYYMYSTDAIFAENRKEAEEKNVPLGFIQVRKSKDLVHWDFVGWAFPEIPAPAIEWVHSQAEGKGATNIWAPFLMPYQGIYRLYYCVSAFGRNTSYIGMAESDSPEGPWIQKGCVVKTGEGDAMNAIDPSVIEDPETGKWWMHYGSYFGGLYCVELNPETGMTMQPEDHGH
;
A
#
# COMPACT_ATOMS: atom_id res chain seq x y z
N MET A 1 53.68 -29.31 -46.05
CA MET A 1 52.49 -29.21 -45.21
C MET A 1 52.53 -30.34 -44.19
N LYS A 2 52.89 -30.07 -42.94
CA LYS A 2 52.92 -31.05 -41.85
C LYS A 2 51.74 -30.70 -40.93
N GLN A 3 50.77 -31.58 -40.85
CA GLN A 3 49.70 -31.53 -39.87
C GLN A 3 50.25 -32.01 -38.54
N GLN A 4 50.17 -31.15 -37.50
CA GLN A 4 50.44 -31.53 -36.13
C GLN A 4 49.16 -32.10 -35.48
N PHE A 5 49.21 -33.37 -35.15
CA PHE A 5 48.21 -34.04 -34.31
C PHE A 5 48.43 -33.64 -32.83
N PHE A 6 47.44 -33.03 -32.18
CA PHE A 6 47.39 -32.85 -30.75
C PHE A 6 46.80 -34.11 -30.09
N PRO A 7 47.37 -34.64 -29.05
CA PRO A 7 46.90 -35.89 -28.43
C PRO A 7 45.65 -35.65 -27.57
N GLN A 8 44.61 -36.40 -27.86
CA GLN A 8 43.32 -36.42 -27.17
C GLN A 8 43.38 -36.82 -25.68
N ARG A 9 44.51 -37.28 -25.17
CA ARG A 9 44.66 -37.71 -23.74
C ARG A 9 44.70 -36.57 -22.75
N LEU A 10 45.07 -35.37 -23.14
CA LEU A 10 45.18 -34.22 -22.20
C LEU A 10 43.80 -33.63 -21.84
N PHE A 11 42.77 -33.84 -22.66
CA PHE A 11 41.44 -33.33 -22.45
C PHE A 11 40.60 -34.16 -21.44
N MET A 12 40.94 -35.44 -21.26
CA MET A 12 40.21 -36.30 -20.32
C MET A 12 40.63 -36.11 -18.87
N ASP A 13 41.90 -35.78 -18.62
CA ASP A 13 42.39 -35.54 -17.26
C ASP A 13 41.96 -34.19 -16.70
N MET A 14 41.81 -33.18 -17.56
CA MET A 14 41.28 -31.89 -17.11
C MET A 14 39.78 -31.96 -16.73
N LYS A 15 38.99 -32.76 -17.40
CA LYS A 15 37.55 -32.95 -17.03
C LYS A 15 37.38 -33.68 -15.69
N ARG A 16 38.25 -34.62 -15.37
CA ARG A 16 38.21 -35.30 -14.07
C ARG A 16 38.64 -34.40 -12.90
N LEU A 17 39.58 -33.48 -13.14
CA LEU A 17 40.03 -32.54 -12.11
C LEU A 17 38.97 -31.47 -11.80
N ILE A 18 38.18 -31.04 -12.80
CA ILE A 18 37.13 -30.03 -12.64
C ILE A 18 35.91 -30.65 -11.93
N ILE A 19 35.57 -31.90 -12.23
CA ILE A 19 34.40 -32.57 -11.60
C ILE A 19 34.69 -32.87 -10.12
N ASN A 20 35.91 -33.25 -9.75
CA ASN A 20 36.22 -33.52 -8.34
C ASN A 20 36.41 -32.24 -7.49
N ARG A 21 36.62 -31.07 -8.09
CA ARG A 21 36.60 -29.79 -7.37
C ARG A 21 35.22 -29.18 -7.24
N LEU A 22 34.28 -29.49 -8.13
CA LEU A 22 32.89 -29.02 -8.05
C LEU A 22 32.04 -29.84 -7.07
N VAL A 23 32.41 -31.09 -6.78
CA VAL A 23 31.73 -31.89 -5.75
C VAL A 23 32.18 -31.54 -4.33
N GLY A 24 33.40 -30.99 -4.16
CA GLY A 24 33.89 -30.52 -2.85
C GLY A 24 33.39 -29.10 -2.44
N LEU A 25 32.89 -28.30 -3.39
CA LEU A 25 32.33 -26.96 -3.10
C LEU A 25 30.78 -26.96 -2.99
N GLY A 26 30.14 -28.09 -3.28
CA GLY A 26 28.67 -28.20 -3.26
C GLY A 26 28.06 -28.49 -1.88
N LEU A 27 28.88 -28.60 -0.83
CA LEU A 27 28.41 -29.00 0.52
C LEU A 27 28.58 -27.90 1.59
N LEU A 28 28.88 -26.65 1.21
CA LEU A 28 29.03 -25.54 2.16
C LEU A 28 28.20 -24.30 1.76
N VAL A 29 27.19 -24.43 0.90
CA VAL A 29 26.18 -23.40 0.61
C VAL A 29 24.78 -23.90 0.96
N VAL A 30 24.66 -24.59 2.09
CA VAL A 30 23.37 -24.86 2.74
C VAL A 30 23.41 -24.14 4.09
N GLY A 31 23.11 -22.84 4.08
CA GLY A 31 23.10 -22.12 5.33
C GLY A 31 22.77 -20.63 5.26
N ALA A 32 22.39 -20.12 4.12
CA ALA A 32 21.77 -18.78 4.06
C ALA A 32 20.52 -18.85 3.15
N LEU A 33 19.53 -19.58 3.58
CA LEU A 33 18.17 -19.23 3.24
C LEU A 33 17.94 -17.88 3.93
N VAL A 34 18.29 -16.80 3.23
CA VAL A 34 17.64 -15.53 3.48
C VAL A 34 16.16 -15.85 3.34
N SER A 35 15.49 -16.00 4.47
CA SER A 35 14.05 -15.95 4.52
C SER A 35 13.69 -14.57 3.99
N CYS A 36 13.52 -14.47 2.67
CA CYS A 36 12.73 -13.42 2.10
C CYS A 36 11.36 -13.65 2.73
N ASN A 37 11.08 -12.94 3.81
CA ASN A 37 9.74 -12.85 4.31
C ASN A 37 8.90 -12.42 3.12
N ALA A 38 8.09 -13.33 2.61
CA ALA A 38 7.10 -12.98 1.61
C ALA A 38 6.33 -11.79 2.18
N PRO A 39 6.06 -10.74 1.38
CA PRO A 39 5.31 -9.59 1.87
C PRO A 39 4.04 -10.11 2.54
N THR A 40 3.82 -9.69 3.78
CA THR A 40 2.65 -10.11 4.54
C THR A 40 1.41 -9.56 3.86
N ALA A 41 0.49 -10.42 3.47
CA ALA A 41 -0.78 -10.00 2.90
C ALA A 41 -1.63 -9.36 4.00
N PHE A 42 -2.09 -8.14 3.76
CA PHE A 42 -3.08 -7.49 4.61
C PHE A 42 -4.46 -8.01 4.21
N VAL A 43 -5.08 -8.75 5.11
CA VAL A 43 -6.44 -9.24 4.93
C VAL A 43 -7.40 -8.19 5.47
N PRO A 44 -8.46 -7.79 4.72
CA PRO A 44 -9.50 -6.95 5.27
C PRO A 44 -10.01 -7.58 6.55
N VAL A 45 -10.10 -6.80 7.61
CA VAL A 45 -10.58 -7.31 8.90
C VAL A 45 -12.11 -7.43 8.80
N PRO A 46 -12.68 -8.63 8.67
CA PRO A 46 -14.11 -8.80 8.73
C PRO A 46 -14.57 -8.36 10.10
N SER A 47 -15.24 -7.24 10.15
CA SER A 47 -15.80 -6.73 11.39
C SER A 47 -17.26 -6.41 11.13
N PRO A 48 -18.19 -6.99 11.88
CA PRO A 48 -19.54 -6.47 11.88
C PRO A 48 -19.47 -5.00 12.26
N ASN A 49 -20.25 -4.16 11.59
CA ASN A 49 -20.34 -2.77 12.00
C ASN A 49 -20.75 -2.74 13.47
N PRO A 50 -19.91 -2.25 14.40
CA PRO A 50 -20.21 -2.27 15.83
C PRO A 50 -21.31 -1.27 16.20
N TRP A 51 -21.63 -0.37 15.27
CA TRP A 51 -22.65 0.66 15.44
C TRP A 51 -23.91 0.28 14.65
N VAL A 52 -25.06 0.42 15.29
CA VAL A 52 -26.35 0.20 14.65
C VAL A 52 -26.59 1.30 13.63
N ASP A 53 -27.17 0.95 12.48
CA ASP A 53 -27.59 1.89 11.45
C ASP A 53 -28.76 2.76 11.96
N ASP A 54 -28.43 3.73 12.77
CA ASP A 54 -29.38 4.76 13.22
C ASP A 54 -29.15 6.05 12.43
N TYR A 55 -29.78 6.13 11.28
CA TYR A 55 -29.73 7.32 10.43
C TYR A 55 -30.27 8.57 11.09
N THR A 56 -31.10 8.43 12.14
CA THR A 56 -31.59 9.56 12.91
C THR A 56 -30.45 10.20 13.70
N ALA A 57 -29.57 9.40 14.29
CA ALA A 57 -28.38 9.88 14.96
C ALA A 57 -27.39 10.54 13.99
N LEU A 58 -27.28 10.00 12.75
CA LEU A 58 -26.42 10.55 11.70
C LEU A 58 -26.88 11.90 11.16
N SER A 59 -28.16 12.23 11.28
CA SER A 59 -28.70 13.51 10.82
C SER A 59 -28.32 14.70 11.70
N SER A 60 -27.81 14.46 12.90
CA SER A 60 -27.40 15.51 13.85
C SER A 60 -25.89 15.63 13.95
N MET A 61 -25.36 16.80 13.56
CA MET A 61 -23.93 17.12 13.74
C MET A 61 -23.52 17.14 15.22
N GLU A 62 -24.44 17.27 16.17
CA GLU A 62 -24.14 17.22 17.59
C GLU A 62 -23.65 15.83 18.02
N ASN A 63 -24.03 14.80 17.28
CA ASN A 63 -23.68 13.40 17.54
C ASN A 63 -22.52 12.87 16.70
N TYR A 64 -21.78 13.72 16.02
CA TYR A 64 -20.72 13.27 15.07
C TYR A 64 -19.69 12.32 15.70
N LYS A 65 -19.42 12.43 16.99
CA LYS A 65 -18.49 11.53 17.72
C LYS A 65 -19.04 10.11 17.88
N GLN A 66 -20.35 9.92 17.69
CA GLN A 66 -21.00 8.62 17.82
C GLN A 66 -21.21 7.93 16.46
N TRP A 67 -20.83 8.58 15.36
CA TRP A 67 -21.05 8.04 14.01
C TRP A 67 -20.22 6.77 13.73
N GLY A 68 -19.15 6.52 14.47
CA GLY A 68 -18.34 5.32 14.27
C GLY A 68 -17.86 5.17 12.82
N THR A 69 -18.16 4.05 12.21
CA THR A 69 -17.80 3.76 10.82
C THR A 69 -18.58 4.57 9.78
N TYR A 70 -19.60 5.34 10.17
CA TYR A 70 -20.29 6.29 9.29
C TYR A 70 -19.57 7.64 9.19
N ASN A 71 -18.56 7.86 10.01
CA ASN A 71 -17.69 9.01 9.88
C ASN A 71 -16.63 8.72 8.80
N VAL A 72 -16.91 9.17 7.60
CA VAL A 72 -16.16 8.87 6.38
C VAL A 72 -15.46 10.13 5.89
N HIS A 73 -14.12 10.04 5.70
CA HIS A 73 -13.32 11.11 5.12
C HIS A 73 -12.63 10.62 3.84
N ASP A 74 -12.33 11.55 2.93
CA ASP A 74 -11.54 11.33 1.71
C ASP A 74 -12.01 10.08 0.91
N PRO A 75 -13.29 9.96 0.58
CA PRO A 75 -13.80 8.75 -0.07
C PRO A 75 -13.32 8.65 -1.51
N ALA A 76 -12.69 7.54 -1.87
CA ALA A 76 -12.42 7.17 -3.24
C ALA A 76 -13.37 6.06 -3.68
N CYS A 77 -14.18 6.32 -4.70
CA CYS A 77 -15.16 5.38 -5.21
C CYS A 77 -14.78 4.88 -6.61
N LYS A 78 -14.84 3.56 -6.82
CA LYS A 78 -14.56 2.95 -8.13
C LYS A 78 -15.63 1.93 -8.47
N LYS A 79 -16.12 1.98 -9.72
CA LYS A 79 -17.01 0.94 -10.24
C LYS A 79 -16.18 -0.20 -10.83
N ILE A 80 -16.45 -1.42 -10.37
CA ILE A 80 -15.80 -2.66 -10.80
C ILE A 80 -16.91 -3.66 -11.17
N GLY A 81 -17.04 -3.95 -12.45
CA GLY A 81 -18.18 -4.69 -12.94
C GLY A 81 -19.49 -3.94 -12.68
N ASP A 82 -20.40 -4.55 -11.93
CA ASP A 82 -21.69 -3.98 -11.54
C ASP A 82 -21.73 -3.44 -10.10
N THR A 83 -20.58 -3.42 -9.44
CA THR A 83 -20.44 -3.04 -8.02
C THR A 83 -19.58 -1.79 -7.88
N TYR A 84 -20.01 -0.87 -7.02
CA TYR A 84 -19.24 0.26 -6.58
C TYR A 84 -18.50 -0.10 -5.28
N TYR A 85 -17.21 0.18 -5.23
CA TYR A 85 -16.39 0.03 -4.04
C TYR A 85 -15.94 1.40 -3.58
N MET A 86 -16.07 1.66 -2.30
CA MET A 86 -15.64 2.91 -1.67
C MET A 86 -14.60 2.59 -0.60
N TYR A 87 -13.48 3.27 -0.69
CA TYR A 87 -12.40 3.25 0.29
C TYR A 87 -12.34 4.63 0.93
N SER A 88 -12.14 4.69 2.22
CA SER A 88 -12.09 5.99 2.91
C SER A 88 -11.14 5.97 4.09
N THR A 89 -10.60 7.14 4.40
CA THR A 89 -9.97 7.38 5.68
C THR A 89 -10.94 7.03 6.80
N ASP A 90 -10.48 6.32 7.80
CA ASP A 90 -11.26 6.15 9.02
C ASP A 90 -11.17 7.44 9.84
N ALA A 91 -12.28 7.98 10.22
CA ALA A 91 -12.36 9.11 11.14
C ALA A 91 -12.99 8.67 12.48
N ILE A 92 -12.62 7.49 12.95
CA ILE A 92 -13.11 6.93 14.19
C ILE A 92 -12.44 7.63 15.37
N PHE A 93 -13.25 8.23 16.23
CA PHE A 93 -12.79 8.90 17.43
C PHE A 93 -12.23 7.93 18.47
N ALA A 94 -11.37 8.43 19.35
CA ALA A 94 -10.73 7.63 20.39
C ALA A 94 -11.75 6.93 21.31
N GLU A 95 -12.86 7.58 21.59
CA GLU A 95 -13.95 7.03 22.38
C GLU A 95 -14.57 5.80 21.71
N ASN A 96 -14.79 5.85 20.40
CA ASN A 96 -15.32 4.71 19.65
C ASN A 96 -14.29 3.57 19.52
N ARG A 97 -13.01 3.89 19.39
CA ARG A 97 -11.95 2.87 19.40
C ARG A 97 -11.91 2.13 20.73
N LYS A 98 -12.01 2.85 21.84
CA LYS A 98 -12.08 2.26 23.17
C LYS A 98 -13.34 1.38 23.34
N GLU A 99 -14.50 1.85 22.88
CA GLU A 99 -15.74 1.08 22.91
C GLU A 99 -15.62 -0.22 22.09
N ALA A 100 -15.01 -0.16 20.90
CA ALA A 100 -14.78 -1.34 20.08
C ALA A 100 -13.83 -2.34 20.76
N GLU A 101 -12.77 -1.85 21.41
CA GLU A 101 -11.84 -2.67 22.18
C GLU A 101 -12.56 -3.37 23.34
N GLU A 102 -13.36 -2.63 24.11
CA GLU A 102 -14.17 -3.18 25.22
C GLU A 102 -15.16 -4.26 24.75
N LYS A 103 -15.67 -4.12 23.52
CA LYS A 103 -16.59 -5.08 22.89
C LYS A 103 -15.87 -6.19 22.10
N ASN A 104 -14.54 -6.21 22.10
CA ASN A 104 -13.73 -7.11 21.26
C ASN A 104 -14.07 -7.05 19.78
N VAL A 105 -14.39 -5.87 19.27
CA VAL A 105 -14.61 -5.64 17.83
C VAL A 105 -13.32 -5.17 17.20
N PRO A 106 -12.73 -5.94 16.28
CA PRO A 106 -11.49 -5.53 15.63
C PRO A 106 -11.73 -4.30 14.74
N LEU A 107 -10.92 -3.28 14.91
CA LEU A 107 -10.83 -2.13 14.03
C LEU A 107 -9.53 -2.20 13.22
N GLY A 108 -9.61 -1.73 11.99
CA GLY A 108 -8.47 -1.59 11.10
C GLY A 108 -8.31 -0.17 10.59
N PHE A 109 -7.70 -0.06 9.41
CA PHE A 109 -7.45 1.19 8.70
C PHE A 109 -7.97 1.09 7.28
N ILE A 110 -8.42 2.21 6.72
CA ILE A 110 -9.13 2.32 5.44
C ILE A 110 -10.40 1.46 5.44
N GLN A 111 -11.51 2.13 5.65
CA GLN A 111 -12.83 1.52 5.56
C GLN A 111 -13.13 1.10 4.13
N VAL A 112 -13.70 -0.08 3.95
CA VAL A 112 -14.15 -0.59 2.65
C VAL A 112 -15.63 -0.82 2.69
N ARG A 113 -16.34 -0.23 1.73
CA ARG A 113 -17.78 -0.42 1.50
C ARG A 113 -18.05 -0.79 0.07
N LYS A 114 -19.17 -1.45 -0.17
CA LYS A 114 -19.66 -1.74 -1.52
C LYS A 114 -21.13 -1.41 -1.68
N SER A 115 -21.51 -1.09 -2.91
CA SER A 115 -22.88 -0.73 -3.27
C SER A 115 -23.21 -1.16 -4.69
N LYS A 116 -24.51 -1.39 -4.96
CA LYS A 116 -25.02 -1.61 -6.32
C LYS A 116 -25.68 -0.35 -6.91
N ASP A 117 -26.05 0.61 -6.07
CA ASP A 117 -26.89 1.73 -6.44
C ASP A 117 -26.35 3.11 -5.98
N LEU A 118 -25.21 3.15 -5.28
CA LEU A 118 -24.63 4.34 -4.66
C LEU A 118 -25.46 4.96 -3.52
N VAL A 119 -26.54 4.31 -3.12
CA VAL A 119 -27.43 4.74 -2.05
C VAL A 119 -27.29 3.85 -0.84
N HIS A 120 -27.36 2.53 -1.07
CA HIS A 120 -27.23 1.53 -0.02
C HIS A 120 -25.81 0.96 -0.04
N TRP A 121 -25.13 1.05 1.09
CA TRP A 121 -23.73 0.65 1.24
C TRP A 121 -23.57 -0.42 2.30
N ASP A 122 -23.01 -1.56 1.89
CA ASP A 122 -22.62 -2.62 2.80
C ASP A 122 -21.20 -2.37 3.30
N PHE A 123 -20.99 -2.45 4.61
CA PHE A 123 -19.67 -2.42 5.19
C PHE A 123 -18.97 -3.77 4.95
N VAL A 124 -17.86 -3.76 4.21
CA VAL A 124 -17.07 -4.95 3.89
C VAL A 124 -16.07 -5.27 5.00
N GLY A 125 -15.43 -4.23 5.54
CA GLY A 125 -14.38 -4.36 6.54
C GLY A 125 -13.32 -3.28 6.38
N TRP A 126 -12.10 -3.63 6.75
CA TRP A 126 -10.91 -2.77 6.75
C TRP A 126 -9.89 -3.30 5.75
N ALA A 127 -9.28 -2.43 4.96
CA ALA A 127 -8.22 -2.82 4.04
C ALA A 127 -6.97 -3.30 4.77
N PHE A 128 -6.61 -2.63 5.87
CA PHE A 128 -5.41 -2.93 6.63
C PHE A 128 -5.71 -3.17 8.12
N PRO A 129 -5.16 -4.23 8.73
CA PRO A 129 -5.29 -4.46 10.17
C PRO A 129 -4.37 -3.54 10.99
N GLU A 130 -3.28 -3.06 10.38
CA GLU A 130 -2.28 -2.22 11.01
C GLU A 130 -1.67 -1.23 10.01
N ILE A 131 -1.05 -0.18 10.52
CA ILE A 131 -0.29 0.76 9.69
C ILE A 131 1.04 0.09 9.33
N PRO A 132 1.45 0.08 8.03
CA PRO A 132 2.71 -0.53 7.62
C PRO A 132 3.92 0.03 8.35
N ALA A 133 4.75 -0.83 8.92
CA ALA A 133 5.91 -0.44 9.72
C ALA A 133 6.85 0.55 9.01
N PRO A 134 7.20 0.40 7.71
CA PRO A 134 8.06 1.37 7.02
C PRO A 134 7.48 2.78 6.97
N ALA A 135 6.14 2.92 6.93
CA ALA A 135 5.48 4.22 6.95
C ALA A 135 5.56 4.86 8.35
N ILE A 136 5.34 4.05 9.41
CA ILE A 136 5.51 4.49 10.81
C ILE A 136 6.94 4.95 11.04
N GLU A 137 7.92 4.14 10.66
CA GLU A 137 9.35 4.42 10.83
C GLU A 137 9.74 5.75 10.15
N TRP A 138 9.30 5.94 8.90
CA TRP A 138 9.58 7.18 8.19
C TRP A 138 8.96 8.40 8.88
N VAL A 139 7.66 8.38 9.15
CA VAL A 139 6.96 9.51 9.76
C VAL A 139 7.54 9.83 11.14
N HIS A 140 7.79 8.83 11.97
CA HIS A 140 8.36 9.02 13.30
C HIS A 140 9.78 9.57 13.25
N SER A 141 10.60 9.14 12.27
CA SER A 141 11.97 9.64 12.11
C SER A 141 12.03 11.14 11.82
N GLN A 142 11.01 11.65 11.12
CA GLN A 142 10.93 13.05 10.69
C GLN A 142 10.11 13.91 11.68
N ALA A 143 9.18 13.32 12.40
CA ALA A 143 8.21 14.02 13.26
C ALA A 143 8.43 13.80 14.76
N GLU A 144 9.66 13.53 15.19
CA GLU A 144 10.02 13.34 16.61
C GLU A 144 9.17 12.25 17.30
N GLY A 145 8.88 11.16 16.57
CA GLY A 145 8.06 10.06 17.07
C GLY A 145 6.55 10.36 17.11
N LYS A 146 6.10 11.44 16.48
CA LYS A 146 4.68 11.83 16.44
C LYS A 146 4.05 11.47 15.08
N GLY A 147 2.72 11.41 15.04
CA GLY A 147 1.97 11.08 13.83
C GLY A 147 1.84 9.57 13.59
N ALA A 148 1.59 9.18 12.36
CA ALA A 148 1.38 7.79 11.94
C ALA A 148 0.33 7.06 12.78
N THR A 149 -0.76 7.72 13.13
CA THR A 149 -1.86 7.16 13.94
C THR A 149 -3.01 6.60 13.10
N ASN A 150 -3.08 7.00 11.83
CA ASN A 150 -4.11 6.60 10.87
C ASN A 150 -3.49 6.43 9.50
N ILE A 151 -4.22 5.75 8.60
CA ILE A 151 -3.96 5.73 7.16
C ILE A 151 -5.00 6.64 6.50
N TRP A 152 -4.54 7.59 5.65
CA TRP A 152 -5.37 8.62 5.06
C TRP A 152 -5.53 8.46 3.55
N ALA A 153 -6.57 9.11 3.02
CA ALA A 153 -6.83 9.39 1.61
C ALA A 153 -6.46 8.24 0.67
N PRO A 154 -7.20 7.14 0.70
CA PRO A 154 -6.95 6.01 -0.19
C PRO A 154 -7.36 6.34 -1.63
N PHE A 155 -6.66 5.72 -2.59
CA PHE A 155 -7.05 5.74 -4.00
C PHE A 155 -6.88 4.37 -4.64
N LEU A 156 -7.93 3.87 -5.28
CA LEU A 156 -7.91 2.57 -5.97
C LEU A 156 -7.67 2.74 -7.46
N MET A 157 -6.64 2.07 -7.99
CA MET A 157 -6.34 1.98 -9.42
C MET A 157 -6.37 0.52 -9.87
N PRO A 158 -7.39 0.09 -10.63
CA PRO A 158 -7.40 -1.22 -11.28
C PRO A 158 -6.39 -1.27 -12.42
N TYR A 159 -5.69 -2.42 -12.56
CA TYR A 159 -4.75 -2.66 -13.64
C TYR A 159 -4.70 -4.13 -14.01
N GLN A 160 -5.11 -4.50 -15.23
CA GLN A 160 -4.97 -5.85 -15.81
C GLN A 160 -5.43 -7.00 -14.88
N GLY A 161 -6.53 -6.79 -14.15
CA GLY A 161 -7.10 -7.78 -13.26
C GLY A 161 -6.57 -7.76 -11.83
N ILE A 162 -5.60 -6.91 -11.52
CA ILE A 162 -5.17 -6.61 -10.16
C ILE A 162 -5.69 -5.24 -9.72
N TYR A 163 -5.67 -4.99 -8.44
CA TYR A 163 -6.09 -3.73 -7.81
C TYR A 163 -4.94 -3.16 -7.01
N ARG A 164 -4.65 -1.87 -7.20
CA ARG A 164 -3.62 -1.14 -6.47
C ARG A 164 -4.27 -0.10 -5.58
N LEU A 165 -4.07 -0.24 -4.28
CA LEU A 165 -4.56 0.69 -3.29
C LEU A 165 -3.40 1.56 -2.83
N TYR A 166 -3.42 2.83 -3.28
CA TYR A 166 -2.52 3.87 -2.80
C TYR A 166 -3.11 4.46 -1.52
N TYR A 167 -2.26 4.85 -0.60
CA TYR A 167 -2.65 5.41 0.68
C TYR A 167 -1.54 6.30 1.23
N CYS A 168 -1.85 7.17 2.18
CA CYS A 168 -0.81 7.94 2.85
C CYS A 168 -0.85 7.80 4.38
N VAL A 169 0.32 7.94 4.97
CA VAL A 169 0.54 8.01 6.42
C VAL A 169 1.31 9.28 6.70
N SER A 170 0.87 10.08 7.68
CA SER A 170 1.42 11.40 7.92
C SER A 170 1.39 11.79 9.39
N ALA A 171 2.01 12.92 9.69
CA ALA A 171 1.87 13.65 10.95
C ALA A 171 1.07 14.92 10.71
N PHE A 172 -0.10 15.04 11.35
CA PHE A 172 -1.00 16.18 11.16
C PHE A 172 -0.30 17.51 11.45
N GLY A 173 -0.43 18.45 10.51
CA GLY A 173 0.17 19.78 10.61
C GLY A 173 1.68 19.83 10.33
N ARG A 174 2.29 18.75 9.87
CA ARG A 174 3.69 18.67 9.46
C ARG A 174 3.82 18.25 8.00
N ASN A 175 4.92 18.67 7.36
CA ASN A 175 5.28 18.26 6.01
C ASN A 175 6.06 16.94 6.02
N THR A 176 5.50 15.93 6.66
CA THR A 176 6.15 14.63 6.88
C THR A 176 5.16 13.53 6.57
N SER A 177 5.38 12.86 5.44
CA SER A 177 4.38 11.96 4.91
C SER A 177 5.01 10.83 4.08
N TYR A 178 4.21 9.78 3.89
CA TYR A 178 4.57 8.57 3.18
C TYR A 178 3.37 8.11 2.36
N ILE A 179 3.47 8.12 1.04
CA ILE A 179 2.52 7.44 0.16
C ILE A 179 3.02 6.03 -0.10
N GLY A 180 2.23 5.06 0.33
CA GLY A 180 2.46 3.65 0.06
C GLY A 180 1.48 3.08 -0.95
N MET A 181 1.77 1.86 -1.40
CA MET A 181 0.88 1.10 -2.27
C MET A 181 0.82 -0.35 -1.81
N ALA A 182 -0.37 -0.93 -1.90
CA ALA A 182 -0.61 -2.35 -1.75
C ALA A 182 -1.36 -2.90 -2.97
N GLU A 183 -1.17 -4.18 -3.28
CA GLU A 183 -1.84 -4.88 -4.38
C GLU A 183 -2.72 -6.01 -3.88
N SER A 184 -3.77 -6.31 -4.64
CA SER A 184 -4.66 -7.45 -4.43
C SER A 184 -5.26 -7.94 -5.76
N ASP A 185 -5.60 -9.22 -5.82
CA ASP A 185 -6.38 -9.81 -6.92
C ASP A 185 -7.89 -9.55 -6.77
N SER A 186 -8.31 -8.96 -5.65
CA SER A 186 -9.71 -8.64 -5.34
C SER A 186 -9.82 -7.21 -4.82
N PRO A 187 -10.91 -6.47 -5.17
CA PRO A 187 -11.15 -5.15 -4.59
C PRO A 187 -11.44 -5.19 -3.08
N GLU A 188 -11.69 -6.38 -2.51
CA GLU A 188 -11.90 -6.57 -1.07
C GLU A 188 -10.62 -7.03 -0.34
N GLY A 189 -9.50 -7.21 -1.07
CA GLY A 189 -8.26 -7.77 -0.54
C GLY A 189 -8.22 -9.30 -0.65
N PRO A 190 -7.26 -9.98 -0.01
CA PRO A 190 -6.22 -9.43 0.89
C PRO A 190 -5.22 -8.52 0.19
N TRP A 191 -4.69 -7.55 0.91
CA TRP A 191 -3.77 -6.55 0.38
C TRP A 191 -2.32 -6.90 0.71
N ILE A 192 -1.46 -6.92 -0.33
CA ILE A 192 -0.03 -7.17 -0.21
C ILE A 192 0.72 -5.85 -0.35
N GLN A 193 1.44 -5.46 0.70
CA GLN A 193 2.24 -4.25 0.73
C GLN A 193 3.37 -4.30 -0.31
N LYS A 194 3.47 -3.28 -1.15
CA LYS A 194 4.51 -3.17 -2.19
C LYS A 194 5.62 -2.19 -1.85
N GLY A 195 5.36 -1.23 -0.96
CA GLY A 195 6.35 -0.29 -0.48
C GLY A 195 5.99 1.17 -0.69
N CYS A 196 7.00 2.02 -0.57
CA CYS A 196 6.91 3.46 -0.72
C CYS A 196 6.82 3.87 -2.19
N VAL A 197 5.87 4.73 -2.51
CA VAL A 197 5.77 5.36 -3.83
C VAL A 197 6.42 6.73 -3.81
N VAL A 198 6.01 7.59 -2.86
CA VAL A 198 6.60 8.91 -2.61
C VAL A 198 6.62 9.14 -1.11
N LYS A 199 7.64 9.81 -0.63
CA LYS A 199 7.71 10.26 0.77
C LYS A 199 8.30 11.66 0.85
N THR A 200 7.89 12.40 1.85
CA THR A 200 8.38 13.76 2.13
C THR A 200 8.79 13.90 3.58
N GLY A 201 9.74 14.78 3.84
CA GLY A 201 10.23 15.12 5.16
C GLY A 201 10.25 16.63 5.40
N GLU A 202 10.65 17.04 6.57
CA GLU A 202 10.81 18.45 6.92
C GLU A 202 11.82 19.12 5.97
N GLY A 203 11.41 20.20 5.31
CA GLY A 203 12.24 20.92 4.33
C GLY A 203 11.85 20.67 2.86
N ASP A 204 11.10 19.63 2.58
CA ASP A 204 10.53 19.44 1.25
C ASP A 204 9.43 20.46 0.98
N ALA A 205 9.33 20.93 -0.26
CA ALA A 205 8.29 21.89 -0.63
C ALA A 205 6.91 21.25 -0.69
N MET A 206 6.83 19.99 -1.12
CA MET A 206 5.60 19.21 -1.26
C MET A 206 5.25 18.45 0.03
N ASN A 207 4.06 17.89 0.06
CA ASN A 207 3.61 16.98 1.09
C ASN A 207 3.05 15.71 0.43
N ALA A 208 3.60 14.54 0.74
CA ALA A 208 3.20 13.26 0.13
C ALA A 208 1.90 12.72 0.75
N ILE A 209 0.79 13.41 0.49
CA ILE A 209 -0.57 13.01 0.90
C ILE A 209 -1.53 13.06 -0.29
N ASP A 210 -2.72 12.52 -0.11
CA ASP A 210 -3.86 12.61 -1.02
C ASP A 210 -3.54 12.10 -2.45
N PRO A 211 -3.04 10.86 -2.60
CA PRO A 211 -2.70 10.32 -3.92
C PRO A 211 -3.93 10.15 -4.80
N SER A 212 -3.80 10.51 -6.06
CA SER A 212 -4.79 10.26 -7.11
C SER A 212 -4.07 9.88 -8.41
N VAL A 213 -4.39 8.73 -8.98
CA VAL A 213 -3.72 8.19 -10.17
C VAL A 213 -4.64 8.26 -11.37
N ILE A 214 -4.13 8.81 -12.46
CA ILE A 214 -4.82 8.82 -13.76
C ILE A 214 -3.94 8.18 -14.82
N GLU A 215 -4.58 7.56 -15.80
CA GLU A 215 -3.97 7.13 -17.04
C GLU A 215 -4.25 8.19 -18.10
N ASP A 216 -3.19 8.65 -18.76
CA ASP A 216 -3.33 9.48 -19.95
C ASP A 216 -3.83 8.59 -21.12
N PRO A 217 -5.03 8.85 -21.63
CA PRO A 217 -5.62 7.99 -22.66
C PRO A 217 -4.91 8.06 -24.03
N GLU A 218 -4.10 9.08 -24.27
CA GLU A 218 -3.35 9.24 -25.51
C GLU A 218 -2.02 8.51 -25.49
N THR A 219 -1.35 8.50 -24.34
CA THR A 219 0.01 7.97 -24.22
C THR A 219 0.10 6.68 -23.42
N GLY A 220 -0.95 6.33 -22.66
CA GLY A 220 -0.95 5.22 -21.72
C GLY A 220 -0.08 5.44 -20.48
N LYS A 221 0.49 6.62 -20.32
CA LYS A 221 1.29 6.97 -19.15
C LYS A 221 0.41 7.14 -17.93
N TRP A 222 0.95 6.74 -16.78
CA TRP A 222 0.28 6.95 -15.52
C TRP A 222 0.91 8.11 -14.75
N TRP A 223 0.04 8.96 -14.22
CA TRP A 223 0.42 10.12 -13.44
C TRP A 223 -0.25 10.07 -12.07
N MET A 224 0.55 10.14 -11.01
CA MET A 224 0.03 10.34 -9.68
C MET A 224 0.11 11.82 -9.32
N HIS A 225 -1.04 12.41 -9.03
CA HIS A 225 -1.16 13.72 -8.41
C HIS A 225 -1.23 13.51 -6.90
N TYR A 226 -0.53 14.34 -6.17
CA TYR A 226 -0.50 14.29 -4.72
C TYR A 226 -0.18 15.68 -4.16
N GLY A 227 -0.32 15.84 -2.85
CA GLY A 227 -0.03 17.08 -2.16
C GLY A 227 -1.28 17.80 -1.72
N SER A 228 -1.09 18.63 -0.73
CA SER A 228 -2.08 19.55 -0.17
C SER A 228 -1.36 20.45 0.81
N TYR A 229 -1.82 21.68 0.98
CA TYR A 229 -1.12 22.65 1.81
C TYR A 229 0.35 22.87 1.39
N PHE A 230 1.19 23.42 2.25
CA PHE A 230 2.62 23.67 2.02
C PHE A 230 2.91 24.18 0.60
N GLY A 231 3.60 23.40 -0.23
CA GLY A 231 3.94 23.75 -1.60
C GLY A 231 2.82 23.54 -2.64
N GLY A 232 1.66 23.00 -2.25
CA GLY A 232 0.52 22.77 -3.14
C GLY A 232 0.52 21.38 -3.79
N LEU A 233 0.09 21.30 -5.05
CA LEU A 233 -0.09 20.04 -5.78
C LEU A 233 1.13 19.70 -6.63
N TYR A 234 1.51 18.46 -6.63
CA TYR A 234 2.60 17.88 -7.39
C TYR A 234 2.14 16.71 -8.24
N CYS A 235 2.96 16.33 -9.21
CA CYS A 235 2.67 15.23 -10.11
C CYS A 235 3.93 14.42 -10.36
N VAL A 236 3.81 13.09 -10.38
CA VAL A 236 4.92 12.17 -10.68
C VAL A 236 4.45 11.09 -11.65
N GLU A 237 5.33 10.73 -12.62
CA GLU A 237 5.07 9.63 -13.54
C GLU A 237 5.26 8.29 -12.83
N LEU A 238 4.29 7.39 -13.00
CA LEU A 238 4.34 6.03 -12.50
C LEU A 238 4.61 5.04 -13.63
N ASN A 239 5.28 3.95 -13.33
CA ASN A 239 5.33 2.79 -14.19
C ASN A 239 4.02 2.02 -14.09
N PRO A 240 3.22 1.89 -15.18
CA PRO A 240 1.95 1.17 -15.12
C PRO A 240 2.08 -0.31 -14.73
N GLU A 241 3.21 -0.96 -15.05
CA GLU A 241 3.41 -2.37 -14.71
C GLU A 241 3.65 -2.59 -13.21
N THR A 242 4.36 -1.68 -12.56
CA THR A 242 4.70 -1.80 -11.15
C THR A 242 3.84 -0.94 -10.23
N GLY A 243 3.20 0.11 -10.75
CA GLY A 243 2.48 1.10 -9.96
C GLY A 243 3.37 2.04 -9.13
N MET A 244 4.69 1.93 -9.28
CA MET A 244 5.67 2.72 -8.55
C MET A 244 6.17 3.90 -9.40
N THR A 245 6.84 4.87 -8.79
CA THR A 245 7.46 5.98 -9.50
C THR A 245 8.50 5.48 -10.51
N MET A 246 8.57 6.15 -11.66
CA MET A 246 9.58 5.85 -12.69
C MET A 246 10.99 6.14 -12.19
N GLN A 247 11.14 7.12 -11.35
CA GLN A 247 12.41 7.54 -10.74
C GLN A 247 12.22 7.60 -9.21
N PRO A 248 12.65 6.58 -8.48
CA PRO A 248 12.48 6.53 -7.02
C PRO A 248 13.12 7.69 -6.26
N GLU A 249 14.15 8.33 -6.84
CA GLU A 249 14.83 9.49 -6.30
C GLU A 249 14.14 10.81 -6.66
N ASP A 250 13.21 10.77 -7.62
CA ASP A 250 12.47 11.95 -8.07
C ASP A 250 11.21 12.10 -7.23
N HIS A 251 11.26 13.03 -6.30
CA HIS A 251 10.11 13.37 -5.46
C HIS A 251 9.07 14.25 -6.19
N GLY A 252 9.09 14.24 -7.52
CA GLY A 252 8.08 14.88 -8.36
C GLY A 252 8.14 16.42 -8.37
N HIS A 253 9.22 16.95 -8.87
CA HIS A 253 9.35 18.37 -9.17
C HIS A 253 8.71 18.72 -10.51
#